data_3ac60d0e9df5d134d4a3047f312fce73
#
_entry.id   3ac60d0e9df5d134d4a3047f312fce73
#
_cell.length_a   1.000
_cell.length_b   1.000
_cell.length_c   1.000
_cell.angle_alpha   90.00
_cell.angle_beta   90.00
_cell.angle_gamma   90.00
#
_symmetry.space_group_name_H-M   'P 1'
#
loop_
_entity.id
_entity.type
_entity.pdbx_description
1 polymer ?
#
loop_
_entity_poly.entity_id
_entity_poly.type
_entity_poly.pdbx_seq_one_letter_code
_entity_poly.pdbx_strand_id
1 'polypeptide(L)'
;ILSLCNLFMNMGEFDAWKKVIVEYERFAIETENLFFQKTCVKMWMKYESAMGDTEAYNKLCVYYANLHSMQVKEQIKRLGDTIDLKLQLQETEYERRKAVRLNYTDMLTGMGNKFKMRNDFEKLVSKNQDSDGAGITFGVVDIDFFKSFNRNSGRVTGDAVLKELSSIINESIKDKGMGYHFYGDEFYIILQETDEDIIKNIAEHIRLELAKKQILHESSKVDEYLTVSQAYVTAPDVKVPDEFSRLFKTVDEVLNDVKEKGRNA
;
A
#
# COMPACT_ATOMS: atom_id res chain seq x y z
N ILE A 1 39.63 -21.13 -23.29
CA ILE A 1 40.50 -22.20 -22.76
C ILE A 1 39.93 -23.58 -23.10
N LEU A 2 38.66 -23.92 -22.80
CA LEU A 2 38.06 -25.23 -23.13
C LEU A 2 38.14 -25.56 -24.64
N SER A 3 37.95 -24.56 -25.49
CA SER A 3 38.07 -24.72 -26.96
C SER A 3 39.54 -25.05 -27.37
N LEU A 4 40.52 -24.44 -26.69
CA LEU A 4 41.92 -24.69 -26.93
C LEU A 4 42.32 -26.09 -26.47
N CYS A 5 41.82 -26.56 -25.32
CA CYS A 5 42.03 -27.93 -24.85
C CYS A 5 41.47 -28.97 -25.82
N ASN A 6 40.28 -28.76 -26.38
CA ASN A 6 39.68 -29.63 -27.38
C ASN A 6 40.50 -29.63 -28.68
N LEU A 7 41.10 -28.50 -29.07
CA LEU A 7 41.96 -28.39 -30.23
C LEU A 7 43.22 -29.28 -30.04
N PHE A 8 43.93 -29.10 -28.93
CA PHE A 8 45.16 -29.90 -28.63
C PHE A 8 44.85 -31.40 -28.51
N MET A 9 43.71 -31.77 -27.92
CA MET A 9 43.23 -33.14 -27.85
C MET A 9 43.08 -33.73 -29.26
N ASN A 10 42.42 -33.00 -30.17
CA ASN A 10 42.17 -33.48 -31.55
C ASN A 10 43.42 -33.54 -32.38
N MET A 11 44.47 -32.74 -32.06
CA MET A 11 45.78 -32.74 -32.73
C MET A 11 46.72 -33.75 -32.14
N GLY A 12 46.40 -34.42 -31.03
CA GLY A 12 47.28 -35.33 -30.32
C GLY A 12 48.46 -34.64 -29.57
N GLU A 13 48.34 -33.31 -29.36
CA GLU A 13 49.37 -32.48 -28.71
C GLU A 13 49.19 -32.50 -27.17
N PHE A 14 49.41 -33.68 -26.56
CA PHE A 14 49.11 -33.92 -25.13
C PHE A 14 50.00 -33.10 -24.19
N ASP A 15 51.26 -32.82 -24.52
CA ASP A 15 52.12 -32.00 -23.67
C ASP A 15 51.71 -30.53 -23.65
N ALA A 16 51.27 -30.00 -24.79
CA ALA A 16 50.73 -28.64 -24.87
C ALA A 16 49.41 -28.55 -24.12
N TRP A 17 48.56 -29.56 -24.25
CA TRP A 17 47.30 -29.64 -23.53
C TRP A 17 47.49 -29.65 -22.01
N LYS A 18 48.43 -30.48 -21.51
CA LYS A 18 48.77 -30.55 -20.08
C LYS A 18 49.25 -29.23 -19.53
N LYS A 19 50.11 -28.48 -20.25
CA LYS A 19 50.57 -27.16 -19.84
C LYS A 19 49.41 -26.17 -19.63
N VAL A 20 48.44 -26.14 -20.55
CA VAL A 20 47.24 -25.27 -20.44
C VAL A 20 46.39 -25.65 -19.22
N ILE A 21 46.24 -26.95 -18.92
CA ILE A 21 45.48 -27.37 -17.74
C ILE A 21 46.18 -26.92 -16.46
N VAL A 22 47.50 -27.07 -16.35
CA VAL A 22 48.29 -26.65 -15.18
C VAL A 22 48.21 -25.13 -14.94
N GLU A 23 48.25 -24.32 -15.99
CA GLU A 23 48.07 -22.88 -15.85
C GLU A 23 46.66 -22.52 -15.40
N TYR A 24 45.66 -23.19 -15.93
CA TYR A 24 44.28 -22.98 -15.50
C TYR A 24 44.02 -23.45 -14.06
N GLU A 25 44.70 -24.52 -13.63
CA GLU A 25 44.63 -25.02 -12.25
C GLU A 25 45.15 -23.99 -11.26
N ARG A 26 46.28 -23.33 -11.57
CA ARG A 26 46.80 -22.22 -10.75
C ARG A 26 45.79 -21.11 -10.61
N PHE A 27 45.21 -20.66 -11.70
CA PHE A 27 44.15 -19.64 -11.69
C PHE A 27 42.92 -20.09 -10.90
N ALA A 28 42.49 -21.35 -11.05
CA ALA A 28 41.34 -21.88 -10.35
C ALA A 28 41.54 -21.97 -8.82
N ILE A 29 42.78 -22.23 -8.38
CA ILE A 29 43.16 -22.24 -6.97
C ILE A 29 43.18 -20.80 -6.42
N GLU A 30 43.87 -19.88 -7.13
CA GLU A 30 44.02 -18.48 -6.69
C GLU A 30 42.67 -17.75 -6.55
N THR A 31 41.71 -18.07 -7.39
CA THR A 31 40.38 -17.46 -7.34
C THR A 31 39.45 -18.04 -6.26
N GLU A 32 39.78 -19.16 -5.66
CA GLU A 32 38.95 -19.90 -4.68
C GLU A 32 37.53 -20.21 -5.17
N ASN A 33 37.26 -20.06 -6.47
CA ASN A 33 35.93 -20.18 -7.05
C ASN A 33 35.60 -21.60 -7.47
N LEU A 34 34.60 -22.21 -6.87
CA LEU A 34 34.16 -23.59 -7.13
C LEU A 34 33.84 -23.86 -8.61
N PHE A 35 33.37 -22.88 -9.36
CA PHE A 35 33.09 -23.02 -10.79
C PHE A 35 34.40 -23.27 -11.58
N PHE A 36 35.43 -22.48 -11.32
CA PHE A 36 36.74 -22.65 -11.98
C PHE A 36 37.42 -23.94 -11.55
N GLN A 37 37.36 -24.28 -10.27
CA GLN A 37 37.93 -25.55 -9.77
C GLN A 37 37.22 -26.75 -10.41
N LYS A 38 35.90 -26.78 -10.51
CA LYS A 38 35.18 -27.86 -11.21
C LYS A 38 35.51 -27.92 -12.69
N THR A 39 35.68 -26.77 -13.33
CA THR A 39 36.08 -26.72 -14.74
C THR A 39 37.49 -27.31 -14.93
N CYS A 40 38.42 -26.98 -14.04
CA CYS A 40 39.76 -27.53 -14.03
C CYS A 40 39.75 -29.07 -13.88
N VAL A 41 38.98 -29.58 -12.91
CA VAL A 41 38.86 -31.03 -12.70
C VAL A 41 38.28 -31.72 -13.92
N LYS A 42 37.29 -31.15 -14.61
CA LYS A 42 36.77 -31.69 -15.88
C LYS A 42 37.83 -31.72 -16.98
N MET A 43 38.73 -30.73 -17.04
CA MET A 43 39.81 -30.70 -18.01
C MET A 43 40.81 -31.83 -17.72
N TRP A 44 41.19 -32.03 -16.47
CA TRP A 44 42.04 -33.15 -16.05
C TRP A 44 41.36 -34.50 -16.30
N MET A 45 40.08 -34.67 -15.99
CA MET A 45 39.36 -35.92 -16.30
C MET A 45 39.42 -36.29 -17.80
N LYS A 46 39.24 -35.29 -18.67
CA LYS A 46 39.34 -35.51 -20.12
C LYS A 46 40.77 -35.91 -20.53
N TYR A 47 41.77 -35.28 -19.94
CA TYR A 47 43.18 -35.59 -20.19
C TYR A 47 43.50 -37.02 -19.77
N GLU A 48 43.22 -37.41 -18.53
CA GLU A 48 43.52 -38.75 -18.00
C GLU A 48 42.75 -39.84 -18.75
N SER A 49 41.49 -39.55 -19.15
CA SER A 49 40.73 -40.45 -20.01
C SER A 49 41.40 -40.67 -21.37
N ALA A 50 41.96 -39.63 -21.98
CA ALA A 50 42.67 -39.73 -23.26
C ALA A 50 44.02 -40.47 -23.13
N MET A 51 44.66 -40.31 -21.96
CA MET A 51 45.92 -41.02 -21.65
C MET A 51 45.70 -42.48 -21.21
N GLY A 52 44.47 -42.90 -20.93
CA GLY A 52 44.14 -44.24 -20.47
C GLY A 52 44.43 -44.49 -18.98
N ASP A 53 44.72 -43.45 -18.20
CA ASP A 53 44.95 -43.58 -16.75
C ASP A 53 43.60 -43.62 -16.00
N THR A 54 43.08 -44.83 -15.85
CA THR A 54 41.83 -45.11 -15.20
C THR A 54 41.86 -44.77 -13.69
N GLU A 55 43.01 -44.96 -13.03
CA GLU A 55 43.14 -44.68 -11.59
C GLU A 55 43.09 -43.19 -11.31
N ALA A 56 43.86 -42.39 -12.04
CA ALA A 56 43.82 -40.94 -11.95
C ALA A 56 42.44 -40.38 -12.30
N TYR A 57 41.81 -40.88 -13.36
CA TYR A 57 40.45 -40.50 -13.75
C TYR A 57 39.44 -40.73 -12.61
N ASN A 58 39.45 -41.90 -11.98
CA ASN A 58 38.53 -42.22 -10.88
C ASN A 58 38.73 -41.34 -9.66
N LYS A 59 40.00 -41.01 -9.31
CA LYS A 59 40.28 -40.03 -8.23
C LYS A 59 39.66 -38.65 -8.53
N LEU A 60 39.79 -38.19 -9.76
CA LEU A 60 39.23 -36.92 -10.21
C LEU A 60 37.69 -36.95 -10.22
N CYS A 61 37.07 -38.07 -10.52
CA CYS A 61 35.62 -38.26 -10.43
C CYS A 61 35.10 -38.03 -8.99
N VAL A 62 35.78 -38.65 -8.00
CA VAL A 62 35.45 -38.46 -6.58
C VAL A 62 35.63 -37.00 -6.15
N TYR A 63 36.77 -36.41 -6.56
CA TYR A 63 37.01 -34.98 -6.24
C TYR A 63 35.98 -34.05 -6.88
N TYR A 64 35.63 -34.29 -8.14
CA TYR A 64 34.54 -33.55 -8.81
C TYR A 64 33.20 -33.65 -8.09
N ALA A 65 32.84 -34.87 -7.66
CA ALA A 65 31.58 -35.10 -6.91
C ALA A 65 31.57 -34.31 -5.58
N ASN A 66 32.69 -34.24 -4.87
CA ASN A 66 32.83 -33.47 -3.65
C ASN A 66 32.66 -31.95 -3.91
N LEU A 67 33.33 -31.40 -4.91
CA LEU A 67 33.19 -30.00 -5.31
C LEU A 67 31.77 -29.68 -5.73
N HIS A 68 31.10 -30.60 -6.44
CA HIS A 68 29.70 -30.43 -6.82
C HIS A 68 28.77 -30.40 -5.60
N SER A 69 28.97 -31.31 -4.65
CA SER A 69 28.24 -31.34 -3.40
C SER A 69 28.40 -30.04 -2.59
N MET A 70 29.62 -29.50 -2.51
CA MET A 70 29.87 -28.22 -1.84
C MET A 70 29.14 -27.07 -2.53
N GLN A 71 29.18 -27.01 -3.86
CA GLN A 71 28.44 -25.97 -4.62
C GLN A 71 26.94 -26.03 -4.40
N VAL A 72 26.37 -27.24 -4.42
CA VAL A 72 24.89 -27.42 -4.16
C VAL A 72 24.54 -26.97 -2.76
N LYS A 73 25.34 -27.34 -1.74
CA LYS A 73 25.11 -26.90 -0.36
C LYS A 73 25.14 -25.38 -0.23
N GLU A 74 26.12 -24.73 -0.87
CA GLU A 74 26.17 -23.26 -0.86
C GLU A 74 24.98 -22.60 -1.54
N GLN A 75 24.52 -23.15 -2.68
CA GLN A 75 23.32 -22.67 -3.37
C GLN A 75 22.08 -22.82 -2.54
N ILE A 76 21.89 -23.97 -1.86
CA ILE A 76 20.76 -24.20 -0.95
C ILE A 76 20.79 -23.20 0.19
N LYS A 77 21.96 -22.95 0.80
CA LYS A 77 22.09 -21.96 1.87
C LYS A 77 21.68 -20.55 1.39
N ARG A 78 22.23 -20.09 0.26
CA ARG A 78 21.87 -18.78 -0.32
C ARG A 78 20.39 -18.66 -0.64
N LEU A 79 19.76 -19.75 -1.10
CA LEU A 79 18.33 -19.77 -1.35
C LEU A 79 17.55 -19.64 -0.03
N GLY A 80 17.95 -20.34 1.01
CA GLY A 80 17.37 -20.22 2.36
C GLY A 80 17.45 -18.79 2.87
N ASP A 81 18.63 -18.19 2.86
CA ASP A 81 18.84 -16.80 3.30
C ASP A 81 17.95 -15.80 2.51
N THR A 82 17.77 -16.05 1.22
CA THR A 82 16.90 -15.21 0.37
C THR A 82 15.42 -15.36 0.71
N ILE A 83 14.97 -16.57 1.04
CA ILE A 83 13.59 -16.83 1.46
C ILE A 83 13.32 -16.17 2.81
N ASP A 84 14.22 -16.30 3.78
CA ASP A 84 14.10 -15.71 5.10
C ASP A 84 14.02 -14.17 5.02
N LEU A 85 14.86 -13.55 4.20
CA LEU A 85 14.82 -12.11 3.98
C LEU A 85 13.48 -11.67 3.35
N LYS A 86 12.94 -12.45 2.41
CA LYS A 86 11.64 -12.18 1.79
C LYS A 86 10.50 -12.24 2.80
N LEU A 87 10.51 -13.23 3.68
CA LEU A 87 9.51 -13.40 4.73
C LEU A 87 9.54 -12.22 5.71
N GLN A 88 10.72 -11.81 6.17
CA GLN A 88 10.90 -10.66 7.05
C GLN A 88 10.39 -9.36 6.41
N LEU A 89 10.65 -9.16 5.11
CA LEU A 89 10.15 -8.00 4.38
C LEU A 89 8.62 -7.98 4.31
N GLN A 90 8.01 -9.14 4.02
CA GLN A 90 6.54 -9.26 3.97
C GLN A 90 5.90 -8.97 5.33
N GLU A 91 6.48 -9.48 6.41
CA GLU A 91 6.01 -9.23 7.77
C GLU A 91 6.11 -7.74 8.14
N THR A 92 7.24 -7.12 7.83
CA THR A 92 7.46 -5.67 8.06
C THR A 92 6.45 -4.82 7.26
N GLU A 93 6.18 -5.17 6.01
CA GLU A 93 5.18 -4.47 5.18
C GLU A 93 3.77 -4.66 5.72
N TYR A 94 3.42 -5.86 6.20
CA TYR A 94 2.13 -6.13 6.81
C TYR A 94 1.91 -5.27 8.07
N GLU A 95 2.87 -5.26 9.00
CA GLU A 95 2.80 -4.45 10.20
C GLU A 95 2.74 -2.94 9.89
N ARG A 96 3.51 -2.48 8.89
CA ARG A 96 3.43 -1.10 8.40
C ARG A 96 2.03 -0.76 7.88
N ARG A 97 1.43 -1.62 7.02
CA ARG A 97 0.08 -1.40 6.49
C ARG A 97 -0.97 -1.36 7.59
N LYS A 98 -0.85 -2.24 8.58
CA LYS A 98 -1.71 -2.29 9.76
C LYS A 98 -1.59 -1.01 10.58
N ALA A 99 -0.38 -0.54 10.87
CA ALA A 99 -0.13 0.72 11.58
C ALA A 99 -0.69 1.93 10.82
N VAL A 100 -0.51 2.00 9.49
CA VAL A 100 -1.08 3.05 8.64
C VAL A 100 -2.60 3.00 8.69
N ARG A 101 -3.22 1.81 8.59
CA ARG A 101 -4.68 1.67 8.66
C ARG A 101 -5.23 2.15 10.01
N LEU A 102 -4.60 1.79 11.12
CA LEU A 102 -4.98 2.25 12.46
C LEU A 102 -4.85 3.78 12.60
N ASN A 103 -3.85 4.37 11.97
CA ASN A 103 -3.61 5.81 12.04
C ASN A 103 -4.54 6.65 11.16
N TYR A 104 -5.16 6.07 10.12
CA TYR A 104 -5.94 6.81 9.13
C TYR A 104 -7.42 6.42 9.06
N THR A 105 -7.85 5.42 9.82
CA THR A 105 -9.23 4.94 9.81
C THR A 105 -9.91 5.19 11.15
N ASP A 106 -11.15 5.64 11.11
CA ASP A 106 -12.02 5.66 12.29
C ASP A 106 -12.52 4.23 12.56
N MET A 107 -12.32 3.75 13.79
CA MET A 107 -12.61 2.36 14.16
C MET A 107 -14.11 2.05 14.27
N LEU A 108 -14.94 3.06 14.50
CA LEU A 108 -16.38 2.87 14.63
C LEU A 108 -17.05 2.76 13.27
N THR A 109 -16.77 3.71 12.40
CA THR A 109 -17.46 3.89 11.10
C THR A 109 -16.73 3.24 9.93
N GLY A 110 -15.43 2.98 10.07
CA GLY A 110 -14.56 2.49 8.97
C GLY A 110 -14.19 3.57 7.96
N MET A 111 -14.69 4.80 8.09
CA MET A 111 -14.29 5.94 7.25
C MET A 111 -12.87 6.40 7.52
N GLY A 112 -12.34 7.29 6.70
CA GLY A 112 -11.13 8.02 7.03
C GLY A 112 -11.33 8.87 8.30
N ASN A 113 -10.29 9.00 9.13
CA ASN A 113 -10.31 9.90 10.26
C ASN A 113 -9.72 11.28 9.89
N LYS A 114 -9.63 12.20 10.86
CA LYS A 114 -9.09 13.56 10.66
C LYS A 114 -7.67 13.59 10.08
N PHE A 115 -6.83 12.61 10.41
CA PHE A 115 -5.47 12.55 9.88
C PHE A 115 -5.46 12.14 8.41
N LYS A 116 -6.34 11.19 8.03
CA LYS A 116 -6.53 10.81 6.64
C LYS A 116 -7.08 11.96 5.83
N MET A 117 -8.08 12.68 6.34
CA MET A 117 -8.68 13.86 5.67
C MET A 117 -7.61 14.89 5.30
N ARG A 118 -6.77 15.26 6.27
CA ARG A 118 -5.68 16.22 6.04
C ARG A 118 -4.67 15.72 5.00
N ASN A 119 -4.23 14.47 5.14
CA ASN A 119 -3.26 13.89 4.21
C ASN A 119 -3.82 13.76 2.78
N ASP A 120 -5.10 13.43 2.63
CA ASP A 120 -5.74 13.34 1.33
C ASP A 120 -5.93 14.72 0.68
N PHE A 121 -6.26 15.75 1.48
CA PHE A 121 -6.29 17.13 1.02
C PHE A 121 -4.92 17.61 0.53
N GLU A 122 -3.86 17.39 1.30
CA GLU A 122 -2.48 17.76 0.91
C GLU A 122 -2.07 17.08 -0.41
N LYS A 123 -2.46 15.82 -0.63
CA LYS A 123 -2.22 15.12 -1.90
C LYS A 123 -3.02 15.70 -3.06
N LEU A 124 -4.28 16.09 -2.84
CA LEU A 124 -5.09 16.76 -3.86
C LEU A 124 -4.47 18.10 -4.28
N VAL A 125 -4.06 18.91 -3.32
CA VAL A 125 -3.35 20.16 -3.57
C VAL A 125 -2.08 19.94 -4.37
N SER A 126 -1.25 18.98 -3.97
CA SER A 126 0.00 18.67 -4.69
C SER A 126 -0.25 18.25 -6.13
N LYS A 127 -1.31 17.47 -6.38
CA LYS A 127 -1.71 17.06 -7.74
C LYS A 127 -2.22 18.25 -8.58
N ASN A 128 -2.89 19.21 -7.95
CA ASN A 128 -3.44 20.39 -8.62
C ASN A 128 -2.40 21.44 -8.97
N GLN A 129 -1.21 21.43 -8.33
CA GLN A 129 -0.12 22.36 -8.68
C GLN A 129 0.39 22.18 -10.11
N ASP A 130 0.34 20.96 -10.65
CA ASP A 130 0.83 20.60 -11.97
C ASP A 130 -0.25 20.65 -13.08
N SER A 131 -1.49 21.04 -12.74
CA SER A 131 -2.64 21.08 -13.64
C SER A 131 -3.37 22.41 -13.56
N ASP A 132 -4.26 22.70 -14.51
CA ASP A 132 -5.12 23.91 -14.54
C ASP A 132 -6.15 23.97 -13.39
N GLY A 133 -5.76 23.56 -12.18
CA GLY A 133 -6.50 23.67 -10.93
C GLY A 133 -7.87 22.98 -10.97
N ALA A 134 -7.94 21.73 -10.51
CA ALA A 134 -9.26 21.14 -10.24
C ALA A 134 -9.83 21.77 -8.96
N GLY A 135 -11.00 22.37 -9.05
CA GLY A 135 -11.72 22.86 -7.89
C GLY A 135 -12.16 21.71 -6.98
N ILE A 136 -12.32 21.99 -5.73
CA ILE A 136 -12.84 21.05 -4.73
C ILE A 136 -14.00 21.66 -3.96
N THR A 137 -14.88 20.81 -3.46
CA THR A 137 -15.90 21.20 -2.47
C THR A 137 -15.60 20.50 -1.15
N PHE A 138 -15.56 21.29 -0.10
CA PHE A 138 -15.39 20.85 1.27
C PHE A 138 -16.74 20.88 1.98
N GLY A 139 -17.21 19.74 2.47
CA GLY A 139 -18.52 19.61 3.11
C GLY A 139 -18.43 19.12 4.54
N VAL A 140 -19.42 19.44 5.34
CA VAL A 140 -19.64 18.92 6.68
C VAL A 140 -21.09 18.46 6.85
N VAL A 141 -21.27 17.35 7.53
CA VAL A 141 -22.58 16.77 7.90
C VAL A 141 -22.55 16.51 9.40
N ASP A 142 -23.53 17.01 10.11
CA ASP A 142 -23.64 16.92 11.57
C ASP A 142 -25.04 16.46 11.96
N ILE A 143 -25.13 15.51 12.90
CA ILE A 143 -26.41 14.97 13.35
C ILE A 143 -27.05 15.93 14.35
N ASP A 144 -28.26 16.37 14.03
CA ASP A 144 -28.99 17.32 14.85
C ASP A 144 -29.33 16.75 16.23
N PHE A 145 -28.96 17.47 17.29
CA PHE A 145 -29.18 17.10 18.67
C PHE A 145 -28.65 15.70 19.09
N PHE A 146 -27.58 15.21 18.46
CA PHE A 146 -27.03 13.86 18.70
C PHE A 146 -26.71 13.60 20.18
N LYS A 147 -26.18 14.59 20.89
CA LYS A 147 -25.93 14.48 22.34
C LYS A 147 -27.21 14.17 23.15
N SER A 148 -28.34 14.75 22.74
CA SER A 148 -29.64 14.50 23.32
C SER A 148 -30.18 13.12 22.94
N PHE A 149 -29.98 12.72 21.69
CA PHE A 149 -30.29 11.38 21.20
C PHE A 149 -29.57 10.31 22.00
N ASN A 150 -28.22 10.42 22.16
CA ASN A 150 -27.42 9.47 22.93
C ASN A 150 -27.85 9.37 24.42
N ARG A 151 -28.33 10.47 24.97
CA ARG A 151 -28.81 10.49 26.38
C ARG A 151 -30.12 9.69 26.55
N ASN A 152 -30.99 9.74 25.57
CA ASN A 152 -32.28 9.05 25.60
C ASN A 152 -32.19 7.60 25.10
N SER A 153 -31.53 7.38 23.96
CA SER A 153 -31.52 6.10 23.26
C SER A 153 -30.29 5.23 23.60
N GLY A 154 -29.32 5.81 24.32
CA GLY A 154 -28.07 5.11 24.70
C GLY A 154 -26.98 5.16 23.64
N ARG A 155 -25.73 5.00 24.10
CA ARG A 155 -24.52 5.08 23.24
C ARG A 155 -24.50 4.01 22.15
N VAL A 156 -24.93 2.79 22.46
CA VAL A 156 -24.92 1.70 21.47
C VAL A 156 -25.80 2.01 20.27
N THR A 157 -26.96 2.62 20.54
CA THR A 157 -27.89 3.10 19.48
C THR A 157 -27.25 4.25 18.69
N GLY A 158 -26.58 5.19 19.39
CA GLY A 158 -25.85 6.26 18.73
C GLY A 158 -24.71 5.75 17.82
N ASP A 159 -23.95 4.78 18.28
CA ASP A 159 -22.89 4.14 17.47
C ASP A 159 -23.46 3.45 16.22
N ALA A 160 -24.64 2.84 16.32
CA ALA A 160 -25.34 2.27 15.16
C ALA A 160 -25.77 3.36 14.16
N VAL A 161 -26.28 4.49 14.66
CA VAL A 161 -26.63 5.66 13.83
C VAL A 161 -25.42 6.22 13.10
N LEU A 162 -24.28 6.37 13.78
CA LEU A 162 -23.05 6.85 13.16
C LEU A 162 -22.58 5.92 12.03
N LYS A 163 -22.67 4.60 12.21
CA LYS A 163 -22.36 3.62 11.15
C LYS A 163 -23.34 3.73 9.98
N GLU A 164 -24.60 3.88 10.24
CA GLU A 164 -25.63 4.01 9.21
C GLU A 164 -25.40 5.30 8.38
N LEU A 165 -25.19 6.44 9.06
CA LEU A 165 -24.91 7.71 8.38
C LEU A 165 -23.62 7.64 7.57
N SER A 166 -22.56 6.97 8.09
CA SER A 166 -21.32 6.77 7.35
C SER A 166 -21.52 6.00 6.04
N SER A 167 -22.39 4.99 6.06
CA SER A 167 -22.77 4.22 4.87
C SER A 167 -23.51 5.07 3.86
N ILE A 168 -24.50 5.86 4.33
CA ILE A 168 -25.28 6.78 3.49
C ILE A 168 -24.37 7.82 2.84
N ILE A 169 -23.45 8.44 3.60
CA ILE A 169 -22.51 9.42 3.05
C ILE A 169 -21.64 8.79 1.97
N ASN A 170 -21.01 7.65 2.24
CA ASN A 170 -20.14 6.98 1.28
C ASN A 170 -20.88 6.58 -0.01
N GLU A 171 -22.14 6.11 0.13
CA GLU A 171 -23.00 5.78 -1.02
C GLU A 171 -23.33 7.01 -1.85
N SER A 172 -23.62 8.14 -1.18
CA SER A 172 -24.03 9.39 -1.83
C SER A 172 -22.90 10.05 -2.62
N ILE A 173 -21.67 9.99 -2.10
CA ILE A 173 -20.51 10.61 -2.75
C ILE A 173 -19.83 9.71 -3.78
N LYS A 174 -19.94 8.38 -3.63
CA LYS A 174 -19.32 7.35 -4.54
C LYS A 174 -17.93 7.76 -5.05
N ASP A 175 -17.77 7.82 -6.38
CA ASP A 175 -16.52 8.14 -7.04
C ASP A 175 -16.19 9.65 -7.11
N LYS A 176 -17.08 10.51 -6.57
CA LYS A 176 -16.93 11.96 -6.63
C LYS A 176 -16.07 12.55 -5.51
N GLY A 177 -15.79 11.76 -4.46
CA GLY A 177 -15.03 12.26 -3.32
C GLY A 177 -14.79 11.24 -2.24
N MET A 178 -14.41 11.72 -1.08
CA MET A 178 -14.13 10.91 0.11
C MET A 178 -14.80 11.50 1.34
N GLY A 179 -15.36 10.60 2.17
CA GLY A 179 -15.96 10.95 3.46
C GLY A 179 -15.04 10.57 4.63
N TYR A 180 -15.16 11.37 5.69
CA TYR A 180 -14.36 11.22 6.90
C TYR A 180 -15.20 11.37 8.14
N HIS A 181 -14.97 10.55 9.16
CA HIS A 181 -15.52 10.74 10.49
C HIS A 181 -14.48 11.46 11.36
N PHE A 182 -14.81 12.68 11.79
CA PHE A 182 -13.86 13.55 12.45
C PHE A 182 -13.89 13.38 13.97
N TYR A 183 -15.04 13.64 14.56
CA TYR A 183 -15.26 13.52 16.01
C TYR A 183 -16.77 13.54 16.34
N GLY A 184 -17.22 12.67 17.24
CA GLY A 184 -18.59 12.69 17.76
C GLY A 184 -19.63 12.43 16.70
N ASP A 185 -20.35 13.46 16.28
CA ASP A 185 -21.41 13.48 15.28
C ASP A 185 -21.03 14.18 13.97
N GLU A 186 -19.76 14.62 13.85
CA GLU A 186 -19.27 15.40 12.72
C GLU A 186 -18.62 14.53 11.65
N PHE A 187 -19.15 14.58 10.45
CA PHE A 187 -18.60 13.96 9.25
C PHE A 187 -18.16 15.03 8.26
N TYR A 188 -16.99 14.87 7.68
CA TYR A 188 -16.50 15.77 6.64
C TYR A 188 -16.43 15.05 5.30
N ILE A 189 -16.54 15.83 4.23
CA ILE A 189 -16.56 15.35 2.84
C ILE A 189 -15.62 16.23 2.02
N ILE A 190 -14.78 15.62 1.21
CA ILE A 190 -14.00 16.31 0.18
C ILE A 190 -14.44 15.76 -1.18
N LEU A 191 -15.07 16.62 -1.99
CA LEU A 191 -15.49 16.29 -3.36
C LEU A 191 -14.52 16.90 -4.36
N GLN A 192 -14.19 16.14 -5.41
CA GLN A 192 -13.50 16.64 -6.60
C GLN A 192 -14.55 17.11 -7.61
N GLU A 193 -15.47 17.95 -7.14
CA GLU A 193 -16.62 18.45 -7.87
C GLU A 193 -16.92 19.89 -7.41
N THR A 194 -17.32 20.74 -8.33
CA THR A 194 -17.64 22.16 -8.07
C THR A 194 -19.01 22.56 -8.61
N ASP A 195 -19.68 21.67 -9.32
CA ASP A 195 -21.04 21.91 -9.83
C ASP A 195 -22.04 21.93 -8.68
N GLU A 196 -22.69 23.08 -8.51
CA GLU A 196 -23.67 23.29 -7.44
C GLU A 196 -24.84 22.31 -7.46
N ASP A 197 -25.34 21.94 -8.64
CA ASP A 197 -26.49 21.04 -8.75
C ASP A 197 -26.09 19.61 -8.35
N ILE A 198 -24.89 19.19 -8.68
CA ILE A 198 -24.36 17.90 -8.24
C ILE A 198 -24.18 17.87 -6.71
N ILE A 199 -23.63 18.95 -6.13
CA ILE A 199 -23.44 19.08 -4.68
C ILE A 199 -24.78 19.07 -3.95
N LYS A 200 -25.75 19.83 -4.43
CA LYS A 200 -27.13 19.86 -3.88
C LYS A 200 -27.78 18.47 -3.95
N ASN A 201 -27.61 17.74 -5.05
CA ASN A 201 -28.14 16.40 -5.19
C ASN A 201 -27.50 15.42 -4.19
N ILE A 202 -26.20 15.55 -3.92
CA ILE A 202 -25.52 14.74 -2.90
C ILE A 202 -26.08 15.06 -1.51
N ALA A 203 -26.17 16.34 -1.17
CA ALA A 203 -26.70 16.77 0.13
C ALA A 203 -28.13 16.29 0.36
N GLU A 204 -29.01 16.48 -0.64
CA GLU A 204 -30.39 16.04 -0.57
C GLU A 204 -30.49 14.50 -0.50
N HIS A 205 -29.68 13.77 -1.22
CA HIS A 205 -29.64 12.31 -1.15
C HIS A 205 -29.27 11.82 0.26
N ILE A 206 -28.25 12.42 0.90
CA ILE A 206 -27.89 12.09 2.29
C ILE A 206 -29.09 12.33 3.23
N ARG A 207 -29.76 13.49 3.12
CA ARG A 207 -30.90 13.86 3.95
C ARG A 207 -32.07 12.89 3.76
N LEU A 208 -32.42 12.58 2.51
CA LEU A 208 -33.54 11.68 2.19
C LEU A 208 -33.27 10.23 2.60
N GLU A 209 -32.08 9.72 2.38
CA GLU A 209 -31.72 8.35 2.77
C GLU A 209 -31.73 8.18 4.29
N LEU A 210 -31.31 9.21 5.05
CA LEU A 210 -31.41 9.18 6.50
C LEU A 210 -32.87 9.23 6.94
N ALA A 211 -33.69 10.11 6.35
CA ALA A 211 -35.11 10.21 6.66
C ALA A 211 -35.90 8.92 6.41
N LYS A 212 -35.53 8.14 5.35
CA LYS A 212 -36.13 6.83 5.06
C LYS A 212 -35.90 5.80 6.17
N LYS A 213 -34.85 5.97 7.01
CA LYS A 213 -34.57 5.06 8.13
C LYS A 213 -35.56 5.24 9.28
N GLN A 214 -36.28 6.34 9.34
CA GLN A 214 -37.30 6.65 10.36
C GLN A 214 -36.81 6.40 11.79
N ILE A 215 -35.57 6.86 12.09
CA ILE A 215 -34.95 6.70 13.41
C ILE A 215 -35.61 7.74 14.35
N LEU A 216 -36.40 7.28 15.29
CA LEU A 216 -37.09 8.17 16.24
C LEU A 216 -36.10 8.95 17.09
N HIS A 217 -36.37 10.26 17.23
CA HIS A 217 -35.58 11.17 18.06
C HIS A 217 -36.53 12.04 18.95
N GLU A 218 -37.13 11.42 19.97
CA GLU A 218 -38.12 12.02 20.85
C GLU A 218 -37.71 13.35 21.52
N SER A 219 -36.43 13.58 21.68
CA SER A 219 -35.87 14.82 22.26
C SER A 219 -35.41 15.85 21.22
N SER A 220 -35.62 15.62 19.95
CA SER A 220 -35.37 16.60 18.90
C SER A 220 -36.38 17.75 18.96
N LYS A 221 -35.90 18.93 18.56
CA LYS A 221 -36.76 20.13 18.46
C LYS A 221 -37.06 20.50 17.00
N VAL A 222 -36.60 19.67 16.05
CA VAL A 222 -36.71 19.92 14.61
C VAL A 222 -37.72 18.98 13.97
N ASP A 223 -37.60 17.68 14.24
CA ASP A 223 -38.42 16.63 13.66
C ASP A 223 -38.58 15.50 14.67
N GLU A 224 -39.60 14.64 14.53
CA GLU A 224 -39.75 13.43 15.35
C GLU A 224 -38.75 12.36 15.00
N TYR A 225 -38.11 12.46 13.82
CA TYR A 225 -37.02 11.59 13.35
C TYR A 225 -35.67 12.29 13.40
N LEU A 226 -34.63 11.50 13.36
CA LEU A 226 -33.26 11.99 13.34
C LEU A 226 -32.97 12.74 12.04
N THR A 227 -32.42 13.95 12.16
CA THR A 227 -32.05 14.82 11.04
C THR A 227 -30.58 15.15 11.04
N VAL A 228 -30.10 15.71 9.95
CA VAL A 228 -28.73 16.22 9.79
C VAL A 228 -28.75 17.65 9.29
N SER A 229 -27.81 18.45 9.76
CA SER A 229 -27.45 19.74 9.17
C SER A 229 -26.19 19.62 8.36
N GLN A 230 -26.16 20.24 7.17
CA GLN A 230 -25.07 20.11 6.22
C GLN A 230 -24.62 21.49 5.74
N ALA A 231 -23.33 21.61 5.45
CA ALA A 231 -22.77 22.80 4.81
C ALA A 231 -21.69 22.40 3.80
N TYR A 232 -21.62 23.13 2.71
CA TYR A 232 -20.64 22.91 1.64
C TYR A 232 -20.01 24.22 1.20
N VAL A 233 -18.70 24.20 1.02
CA VAL A 233 -17.91 25.36 0.54
C VAL A 233 -17.09 24.92 -0.64
N THR A 234 -17.29 25.56 -1.79
CA THR A 234 -16.58 25.28 -3.02
C THR A 234 -15.38 26.23 -3.18
N ALA A 235 -14.23 25.67 -3.47
CA ALA A 235 -13.02 26.38 -3.84
C ALA A 235 -12.66 26.00 -5.28
N PRO A 236 -12.77 26.92 -6.24
CA PRO A 236 -12.58 26.60 -7.67
C PRO A 236 -11.12 26.33 -8.03
N ASP A 237 -10.19 26.82 -7.21
CA ASP A 237 -8.75 26.63 -7.44
C ASP A 237 -8.03 26.51 -6.09
N VAL A 238 -7.57 25.30 -5.75
CA VAL A 238 -6.87 25.02 -4.49
C VAL A 238 -5.45 24.59 -4.80
N LYS A 239 -4.48 25.47 -4.49
CA LYS A 239 -3.06 25.31 -4.82
C LYS A 239 -2.11 25.26 -3.62
N VAL A 240 -2.58 25.65 -2.45
CA VAL A 240 -1.73 25.72 -1.24
C VAL A 240 -2.31 24.93 -0.07
N PRO A 241 -1.48 24.18 0.68
CA PRO A 241 -1.94 23.38 1.82
C PRO A 241 -2.64 24.18 2.92
N ASP A 242 -2.29 25.45 3.10
CA ASP A 242 -2.87 26.32 4.13
C ASP A 242 -4.37 26.63 3.88
N GLU A 243 -4.85 26.40 2.66
CA GLU A 243 -6.29 26.51 2.36
C GLU A 243 -7.15 25.49 3.11
N PHE A 244 -6.57 24.37 3.56
CA PHE A 244 -7.28 23.43 4.41
C PHE A 244 -7.88 24.08 5.64
N SER A 245 -7.07 24.81 6.39
CA SER A 245 -7.52 25.48 7.62
C SER A 245 -8.56 26.56 7.35
N ARG A 246 -8.46 27.26 6.22
CA ARG A 246 -9.45 28.26 5.79
C ARG A 246 -10.77 27.60 5.43
N LEU A 247 -10.74 26.58 4.57
CA LEU A 247 -11.97 25.87 4.15
C LEU A 247 -12.64 25.18 5.31
N PHE A 248 -11.88 24.54 6.18
CA PHE A 248 -12.36 23.92 7.41
C PHE A 248 -13.12 24.94 8.28
N LYS A 249 -12.51 26.07 8.56
CA LYS A 249 -13.14 27.13 9.35
C LYS A 249 -14.39 27.70 8.67
N THR A 250 -14.32 27.94 7.36
CA THR A 250 -15.46 28.52 6.61
C THR A 250 -16.66 27.57 6.59
N VAL A 251 -16.41 26.26 6.40
CA VAL A 251 -17.52 25.28 6.37
C VAL A 251 -18.18 25.14 7.74
N ASP A 252 -17.41 25.22 8.84
CA ASP A 252 -17.96 25.22 10.20
C ASP A 252 -18.78 26.48 10.49
N GLU A 253 -18.33 27.64 10.02
CA GLU A 253 -19.10 28.90 10.14
C GLU A 253 -20.42 28.77 9.39
N VAL A 254 -20.45 28.26 8.16
CA VAL A 254 -21.66 28.02 7.39
C VAL A 254 -22.57 26.99 8.07
N LEU A 255 -22.04 25.92 8.63
CA LEU A 255 -22.83 24.93 9.37
C LEU A 255 -23.53 25.55 10.60
N ASN A 256 -22.82 26.41 11.33
CA ASN A 256 -23.40 27.11 12.47
C ASN A 256 -24.58 28.00 12.04
N ASP A 257 -24.45 28.72 10.92
CA ASP A 257 -25.53 29.51 10.34
C ASP A 257 -26.75 28.63 9.97
N VAL A 258 -26.50 27.44 9.38
CA VAL A 258 -27.58 26.47 9.09
C VAL A 258 -28.25 26.01 10.37
N LYS A 259 -27.49 25.69 11.42
CA LYS A 259 -28.04 25.28 12.71
C LYS A 259 -28.87 26.38 13.40
N GLU A 260 -28.49 27.64 13.27
CA GLU A 260 -29.22 28.79 13.80
C GLU A 260 -30.53 29.07 13.02
N LYS A 261 -30.53 28.83 11.70
CA LYS A 261 -31.71 29.03 10.82
C LYS A 261 -32.73 27.91 10.88
N GLY A 262 -32.56 26.88 11.66
CA GLY A 262 -33.60 25.87 11.90
C GLY A 262 -33.15 24.42 11.72
N ARG A 263 -31.91 24.14 11.32
CA ARG A 263 -31.37 22.78 11.08
C ARG A 263 -32.06 22.04 9.92
N ASN A 264 -31.78 20.74 9.80
CA ASN A 264 -32.37 19.84 8.79
C ASN A 264 -32.25 20.38 7.35
N ALA A 265 -31.06 20.82 6.97
CA ALA A 265 -30.80 21.45 5.69
C ALA A 265 -29.40 21.11 5.18
#